data_bf89de0cfeabaa166d295e2756c822e2
#
_entry.id   bf89de0cfeabaa166d295e2756c822e2
#
_cell.length_a   1.000
_cell.length_b   1.000
_cell.length_c   1.000
_cell.angle_alpha   90.00
_cell.angle_beta   90.00
_cell.angle_gamma   90.00
#
_symmetry.space_group_name_H-M   'P 1'
#
loop_
_entity.id
_entity.type
_entity.pdbx_description
1 polymer ?
#
loop_
_entity_poly.entity_id
_entity_poly.type
_entity_poly.pdbx_seq_one_letter_code
_entity_poly.pdbx_strand_id
1 'polypeptide(L)'
;MQQQKSYAKHEVGTLYLVPTPIGNLGDMTVRAIDTLKEVDLIAAEDTRHTQQLLNQFDIETRQISFHEHNKETRIPELVDRLLQGTSLAQVSDAGMPSISDPGQELVAAALAADVPVVPLPGASAGITALVASGLVPQPFTFYGFLPRKNSEQQEALTNLLSHQETMLFYEAPHRLAKTLQNIVKVFGPDRQVVLARELTKRYEEFIRGTAAEVAEWAQTQEVRGEFVLMTAGNSEAVEDKADDPLAELTALEAVQALVDGGMKTTAAVKQIAKARELDRQRLYTEYNNA
;
A
#
# COMPACT_ATOMS: atom_id res chain seq x y z
N MET A 1 14.02 -17.67 16.77
CA MET A 1 13.50 -16.35 17.14
C MET A 1 14.67 -15.39 17.18
N GLN A 2 14.60 -14.26 16.45
CA GLN A 2 15.64 -13.22 16.45
C GLN A 2 15.17 -12.07 17.35
N GLN A 3 16.06 -11.52 18.19
CA GLN A 3 15.75 -10.38 19.06
C GLN A 3 16.84 -9.31 18.88
N GLN A 4 16.45 -8.09 18.60
CA GLN A 4 17.33 -6.95 18.41
C GLN A 4 17.09 -5.90 19.49
N LYS A 5 18.18 -5.33 20.03
CA LYS A 5 18.15 -4.15 20.90
C LYS A 5 18.85 -3.00 20.17
N SER A 6 18.09 -2.07 19.61
CA SER A 6 18.59 -1.02 18.71
C SER A 6 19.63 -0.06 19.31
N TYR A 7 19.67 0.06 20.64
CA TYR A 7 20.64 0.90 21.37
C TYR A 7 21.77 0.10 22.05
N ALA A 8 21.83 -1.22 21.84
CA ALA A 8 22.96 -2.01 22.31
C ALA A 8 24.20 -1.74 21.45
N LYS A 9 25.40 -1.96 22.03
CA LYS A 9 26.61 -2.02 21.22
C LYS A 9 26.61 -3.31 20.41
N HIS A 10 26.83 -3.17 19.12
CA HIS A 10 26.98 -4.29 18.18
C HIS A 10 28.43 -4.37 17.71
N GLU A 11 28.91 -5.58 17.41
CA GLU A 11 30.25 -5.81 16.84
C GLU A 11 30.28 -5.51 15.34
N VAL A 12 29.11 -5.46 14.70
CA VAL A 12 28.90 -5.14 13.30
C VAL A 12 28.27 -3.74 13.17
N GLY A 13 28.27 -3.19 11.95
CA GLY A 13 27.58 -1.94 11.65
C GLY A 13 26.07 -2.05 11.79
N THR A 14 25.38 -0.93 11.71
CA THR A 14 23.92 -0.84 11.80
C THR A 14 23.35 -0.27 10.50
N LEU A 15 22.29 -0.86 10.01
CA LEU A 15 21.49 -0.32 8.90
C LEU A 15 20.39 0.59 9.47
N TYR A 16 20.46 1.88 9.20
CA TYR A 16 19.43 2.85 9.55
C TYR A 16 18.51 3.10 8.34
N LEU A 17 17.19 3.01 8.56
CA LEU A 17 16.19 3.41 7.57
C LEU A 17 15.77 4.84 7.91
N VAL A 18 16.21 5.79 7.11
CA VAL A 18 16.07 7.23 7.41
C VAL A 18 15.06 7.87 6.46
N PRO A 19 13.90 8.31 6.96
CA PRO A 19 12.93 9.04 6.17
C PRO A 19 13.45 10.41 5.75
N THR A 20 13.11 10.81 4.52
CA THR A 20 13.38 12.15 3.98
C THR A 20 12.07 12.94 3.88
N PRO A 21 12.11 14.27 3.76
CA PRO A 21 10.92 15.09 3.58
C PRO A 21 10.14 14.72 2.31
N ILE A 22 8.81 14.85 2.36
CA ILE A 22 7.92 14.65 1.19
C ILE A 22 7.57 15.96 0.48
N GLY A 23 8.32 17.04 0.74
CA GLY A 23 8.13 18.33 0.09
C GLY A 23 8.44 19.54 0.97
N ASN A 24 8.53 19.38 2.30
CA ASN A 24 8.86 20.44 3.24
C ASN A 24 10.09 20.05 4.07
N LEU A 25 11.17 20.78 3.92
CA LEU A 25 12.41 20.52 4.66
C LEU A 25 12.23 20.61 6.18
N GLY A 26 11.23 21.37 6.65
CA GLY A 26 10.88 21.46 8.07
C GLY A 26 10.37 20.14 8.69
N ASP A 27 10.00 19.16 7.87
CA ASP A 27 9.56 17.83 8.32
C ASP A 27 10.72 16.87 8.56
N MET A 28 11.96 17.29 8.31
CA MET A 28 13.15 16.52 8.63
C MET A 28 13.32 16.44 10.14
N THR A 29 13.38 15.24 10.70
CA THR A 29 13.56 15.10 12.15
C THR A 29 15.00 15.35 12.57
N VAL A 30 15.20 15.92 13.76
CA VAL A 30 16.53 16.12 14.34
C VAL A 30 17.31 14.80 14.37
N ARG A 31 16.67 13.70 14.80
CA ARG A 31 17.31 12.38 14.85
C ARG A 31 17.73 11.88 13.46
N ALA A 32 16.97 12.17 12.41
CA ALA A 32 17.37 11.81 11.05
C ALA A 32 18.62 12.58 10.60
N ILE A 33 18.68 13.90 10.89
CA ILE A 33 19.85 14.73 10.60
C ILE A 33 21.08 14.20 11.34
N ASP A 34 20.97 13.96 12.65
CA ASP A 34 22.07 13.45 13.48
C ASP A 34 22.54 12.08 12.96
N THR A 35 21.61 11.15 12.68
CA THR A 35 21.94 9.83 12.13
C THR A 35 22.68 9.93 10.79
N LEU A 36 22.23 10.81 9.88
CA LEU A 36 22.90 10.99 8.58
C LEU A 36 24.31 11.61 8.72
N LYS A 37 24.57 12.39 9.79
CA LYS A 37 25.91 12.92 10.11
C LYS A 37 26.83 11.86 10.74
N GLU A 38 26.26 10.90 11.47
CA GLU A 38 27.00 9.91 12.27
C GLU A 38 27.37 8.65 11.50
N VAL A 39 26.56 8.25 10.50
CA VAL A 39 26.83 7.03 9.73
C VAL A 39 28.05 7.18 8.82
N ASP A 40 28.69 6.07 8.50
CA ASP A 40 29.86 6.03 7.62
C ASP A 40 29.51 6.22 6.14
N LEU A 41 28.27 5.80 5.76
CA LEU A 41 27.84 5.80 4.37
C LEU A 41 26.33 5.95 4.25
N ILE A 42 25.88 6.68 3.23
CA ILE A 42 24.48 6.83 2.87
C ILE A 42 24.22 6.08 1.57
N ALA A 43 23.29 5.13 1.58
CA ALA A 43 22.75 4.45 0.40
C ALA A 43 21.52 5.22 -0.08
N ALA A 44 21.65 5.94 -1.20
CA ALA A 44 20.65 6.87 -1.72
C ALA A 44 20.06 6.37 -3.04
N GLU A 45 18.76 6.55 -3.24
CA GLU A 45 18.06 6.20 -4.47
C GLU A 45 18.57 7.07 -5.64
N ASP A 46 18.45 8.38 -5.54
CA ASP A 46 19.14 9.35 -6.42
C ASP A 46 20.11 10.20 -5.61
N THR A 47 21.42 9.95 -5.80
CA THR A 47 22.49 10.66 -5.10
C THR A 47 22.50 12.16 -5.37
N ARG A 48 21.96 12.61 -6.52
CA ARG A 48 21.88 14.04 -6.86
C ARG A 48 20.79 14.74 -6.06
N HIS A 49 19.63 14.07 -5.92
CA HIS A 49 18.53 14.56 -5.11
C HIS A 49 18.93 14.59 -3.63
N THR A 50 19.46 13.47 -3.15
CA THR A 50 19.95 13.36 -1.76
C THR A 50 21.04 14.39 -1.46
N GLN A 51 21.97 14.69 -2.41
CA GLN A 51 23.01 15.70 -2.19
C GLN A 51 22.43 17.09 -1.89
N GLN A 52 21.32 17.47 -2.52
CA GLN A 52 20.65 18.74 -2.24
C GLN A 52 20.13 18.78 -0.79
N LEU A 53 19.55 17.68 -0.32
CA LEU A 53 19.09 17.53 1.06
C LEU A 53 20.26 17.59 2.04
N LEU A 54 21.35 16.86 1.79
CA LEU A 54 22.53 16.83 2.65
C LEU A 54 23.16 18.22 2.78
N ASN A 55 23.29 18.97 1.68
CA ASN A 55 23.81 20.33 1.67
C ASN A 55 22.95 21.28 2.52
N GLN A 56 21.63 21.10 2.53
CA GLN A 56 20.70 21.94 3.29
C GLN A 56 20.89 21.81 4.81
N PHE A 57 21.39 20.66 5.27
CA PHE A 57 21.58 20.34 6.69
C PHE A 57 23.06 20.24 7.10
N ASP A 58 23.97 20.68 6.24
CA ASP A 58 25.43 20.61 6.48
C ASP A 58 25.89 19.18 6.84
N ILE A 59 25.48 18.20 6.01
CA ILE A 59 25.84 16.78 6.14
C ILE A 59 26.87 16.45 5.08
N GLU A 60 28.07 16.03 5.50
CA GLU A 60 29.22 15.73 4.61
C GLU A 60 29.42 14.23 4.37
N THR A 61 28.56 13.38 4.94
CA THR A 61 28.64 11.93 4.85
C THR A 61 28.60 11.46 3.40
N ARG A 62 29.53 10.56 3.05
CA ARG A 62 29.61 9.98 1.69
C ARG A 62 28.35 9.24 1.33
N GLN A 63 27.98 9.30 0.05
CA GLN A 63 26.84 8.56 -0.45
C GLN A 63 27.20 7.67 -1.64
N ILE A 64 26.44 6.61 -1.80
CA ILE A 64 26.47 5.72 -2.97
C ILE A 64 25.05 5.53 -3.49
N SER A 65 24.95 5.21 -4.80
CA SER A 65 23.63 4.93 -5.39
C SER A 65 23.13 3.53 -4.98
N PHE A 66 21.87 3.46 -4.57
CA PHE A 66 21.13 2.23 -4.29
C PHE A 66 19.70 2.36 -4.80
N HIS A 67 19.42 1.82 -5.97
CA HIS A 67 18.14 1.95 -6.66
C HIS A 67 17.75 0.61 -7.30
N GLU A 68 16.50 0.52 -7.81
CA GLU A 68 15.92 -0.71 -8.36
C GLU A 68 16.83 -1.42 -9.39
N HIS A 69 17.53 -0.65 -10.23
CA HIS A 69 18.36 -1.23 -11.31
C HIS A 69 19.74 -1.74 -10.86
N ASN A 70 20.20 -1.39 -9.65
CA ASN A 70 21.51 -1.85 -9.16
C ASN A 70 21.43 -2.65 -7.86
N LYS A 71 20.24 -2.86 -7.29
CA LYS A 71 20.05 -3.51 -6.00
C LYS A 71 20.67 -4.91 -5.92
N GLU A 72 20.57 -5.71 -6.97
CA GLU A 72 21.10 -7.09 -6.97
C GLU A 72 22.62 -7.15 -6.75
N THR A 73 23.36 -6.18 -7.30
CA THR A 73 24.80 -6.09 -7.13
C THR A 73 25.21 -5.34 -5.87
N ARG A 74 24.40 -4.36 -5.46
CA ARG A 74 24.68 -3.52 -4.29
C ARG A 74 24.37 -4.19 -2.96
N ILE A 75 23.32 -5.01 -2.88
CA ILE A 75 22.93 -5.65 -1.61
C ILE A 75 24.06 -6.48 -1.00
N PRO A 76 24.75 -7.40 -1.74
CA PRO A 76 25.88 -8.12 -1.17
C PRO A 76 27.01 -7.20 -0.70
N GLU A 77 27.36 -6.17 -1.48
CA GLU A 77 28.40 -5.19 -1.12
C GLU A 77 28.04 -4.45 0.19
N LEU A 78 26.79 -4.00 0.33
CA LEU A 78 26.33 -3.26 1.51
C LEU A 78 26.28 -4.14 2.76
N VAL A 79 25.82 -5.39 2.62
CA VAL A 79 25.81 -6.36 3.73
C VAL A 79 27.25 -6.69 4.18
N ASP A 80 28.18 -6.88 3.26
CA ASP A 80 29.59 -7.12 3.61
C ASP A 80 30.19 -5.93 4.37
N ARG A 81 29.89 -4.68 3.97
CA ARG A 81 30.32 -3.48 4.69
C ARG A 81 29.75 -3.40 6.10
N LEU A 82 28.46 -3.71 6.24
CA LEU A 82 27.78 -3.79 7.56
C LEU A 82 28.45 -4.82 8.46
N LEU A 83 28.75 -6.01 7.94
CA LEU A 83 29.46 -7.07 8.69
C LEU A 83 30.88 -6.66 9.10
N GLN A 84 31.53 -5.80 8.33
CA GLN A 84 32.85 -5.21 8.65
C GLN A 84 32.77 -4.02 9.62
N GLY A 85 31.60 -3.70 10.17
CA GLY A 85 31.42 -2.63 11.15
C GLY A 85 31.03 -1.26 10.57
N THR A 86 30.87 -1.11 9.25
CA THR A 86 30.42 0.12 8.60
C THR A 86 28.93 0.33 8.88
N SER A 87 28.55 1.45 9.48
CA SER A 87 27.14 1.82 9.66
C SER A 87 26.60 2.54 8.43
N LEU A 88 25.40 2.18 8.02
CA LEU A 88 24.77 2.68 6.80
C LEU A 88 23.42 3.33 7.08
N ALA A 89 23.13 4.46 6.42
CA ALA A 89 21.79 4.99 6.32
C ALA A 89 21.24 4.72 4.91
N GLN A 90 20.05 4.11 4.82
CA GLN A 90 19.30 4.04 3.58
C GLN A 90 18.29 5.17 3.55
N VAL A 91 18.25 5.91 2.44
CA VAL A 91 17.27 6.97 2.15
C VAL A 91 16.65 6.76 0.78
N SER A 92 15.38 7.13 0.62
CA SER A 92 14.70 7.30 -0.67
C SER A 92 14.59 8.77 -1.04
N ASP A 93 14.12 9.06 -2.23
CA ASP A 93 13.97 10.44 -2.71
C ASP A 93 12.97 11.23 -1.87
N ALA A 94 11.91 10.57 -1.36
CA ALA A 94 10.90 11.20 -0.51
C ALA A 94 10.22 10.20 0.45
N GLY A 95 10.12 10.56 1.72
CA GLY A 95 9.38 9.81 2.74
C GLY A 95 10.14 8.60 3.30
N MET A 96 9.38 7.58 3.69
CA MET A 96 9.89 6.34 4.29
C MET A 96 10.52 5.44 3.23
N PRO A 97 11.81 5.06 3.36
CA PRO A 97 12.43 4.10 2.45
C PRO A 97 11.76 2.71 2.56
N SER A 98 11.89 1.89 1.52
CA SER A 98 11.41 0.50 1.45
C SER A 98 9.89 0.32 1.40
N ILE A 99 9.10 1.35 1.18
CA ILE A 99 7.63 1.25 1.05
C ILE A 99 7.21 1.20 -0.43
N SER A 100 7.51 2.22 -1.21
CA SER A 100 7.26 2.25 -2.66
C SER A 100 8.57 2.36 -3.46
N ASP A 101 9.68 2.38 -2.75
CA ASP A 101 11.04 2.55 -3.22
C ASP A 101 11.88 1.31 -2.88
N PRO A 102 13.07 1.13 -3.49
CA PRO A 102 13.98 0.05 -3.17
C PRO A 102 14.37 0.02 -1.70
N GLY A 103 14.59 -1.17 -1.14
CA GLY A 103 15.14 -1.30 0.21
C GLY A 103 14.69 -2.51 1.00
N GLN A 104 13.48 -3.01 0.74
CA GLN A 104 12.96 -4.18 1.44
C GLN A 104 13.92 -5.38 1.33
N GLU A 105 14.53 -5.60 0.18
CA GLU A 105 15.49 -6.68 -0.04
C GLU A 105 16.80 -6.46 0.72
N LEU A 106 17.27 -5.19 0.84
CA LEU A 106 18.44 -4.88 1.67
C LEU A 106 18.15 -5.12 3.15
N VAL A 107 16.97 -4.73 3.63
CA VAL A 107 16.52 -5.02 4.98
C VAL A 107 16.48 -6.52 5.25
N ALA A 108 15.89 -7.29 4.34
CA ALA A 108 15.80 -8.75 4.46
C ALA A 108 17.20 -9.41 4.49
N ALA A 109 18.11 -8.97 3.63
CA ALA A 109 19.49 -9.47 3.57
C ALA A 109 20.29 -9.10 4.83
N ALA A 110 20.15 -7.87 5.35
CA ALA A 110 20.80 -7.44 6.58
C ALA A 110 20.32 -8.26 7.79
N LEU A 111 19.00 -8.47 7.92
CA LEU A 111 18.43 -9.30 8.97
C LEU A 111 18.86 -10.77 8.87
N ALA A 112 18.95 -11.32 7.65
CA ALA A 112 19.45 -12.70 7.44
C ALA A 112 20.92 -12.86 7.83
N ALA A 113 21.70 -11.77 7.81
CA ALA A 113 23.09 -11.70 8.24
C ALA A 113 23.26 -11.27 9.71
N ASP A 114 22.19 -11.25 10.51
CA ASP A 114 22.16 -10.80 11.92
C ASP A 114 22.67 -9.35 12.11
N VAL A 115 22.57 -8.51 11.08
CA VAL A 115 22.89 -7.08 11.14
C VAL A 115 21.69 -6.32 11.74
N PRO A 116 21.92 -5.42 12.72
CA PRO A 116 20.85 -4.59 13.28
C PRO A 116 20.26 -3.65 12.24
N VAL A 117 18.92 -3.60 12.17
CA VAL A 117 18.17 -2.66 11.31
C VAL A 117 17.35 -1.73 12.20
N VAL A 118 17.61 -0.43 12.12
CA VAL A 118 16.99 0.58 12.98
C VAL A 118 16.15 1.55 12.14
N PRO A 119 14.81 1.48 12.24
CA PRO A 119 13.95 2.44 11.57
C PRO A 119 13.89 3.76 12.35
N LEU A 120 13.88 4.88 11.64
CA LEU A 120 13.59 6.19 12.21
C LEU A 120 12.15 6.59 11.84
N PRO A 121 11.39 7.22 12.76
CA PRO A 121 10.11 7.82 12.42
C PRO A 121 10.31 9.07 11.55
N GLY A 122 9.39 9.34 10.65
CA GLY A 122 9.44 10.52 9.80
C GLY A 122 8.28 10.62 8.84
N ALA A 123 8.43 11.46 7.83
CA ALA A 123 7.38 11.77 6.87
C ALA A 123 6.88 10.53 6.13
N SER A 124 5.54 10.43 6.01
CA SER A 124 4.84 9.38 5.27
C SER A 124 3.60 9.98 4.62
N ALA A 125 3.59 10.09 3.30
CA ALA A 125 2.50 10.75 2.58
C ALA A 125 1.14 10.07 2.84
N GLY A 126 1.09 8.72 2.86
CA GLY A 126 -0.16 7.98 3.08
C GLY A 126 -0.79 8.29 4.45
N ILE A 127 -0.02 8.18 5.53
CA ILE A 127 -0.53 8.44 6.89
C ILE A 127 -0.85 9.92 7.08
N THR A 128 -0.01 10.82 6.58
CA THR A 128 -0.24 12.26 6.66
C THR A 128 -1.54 12.67 5.94
N ALA A 129 -1.80 12.10 4.75
CA ALA A 129 -3.05 12.31 4.04
C ALA A 129 -4.26 11.76 4.81
N LEU A 130 -4.15 10.54 5.34
CA LEU A 130 -5.23 9.84 6.02
C LEU A 130 -5.75 10.61 7.22
N VAL A 131 -4.89 11.13 8.09
CA VAL A 131 -5.30 11.83 9.31
C VAL A 131 -6.05 13.13 9.02
N ALA A 132 -5.86 13.72 7.84
CA ALA A 132 -6.53 14.95 7.39
C ALA A 132 -7.68 14.68 6.39
N SER A 133 -7.92 13.41 6.00
CA SER A 133 -8.90 13.07 4.96
C SER A 133 -10.35 13.28 5.39
N GLY A 134 -10.68 12.99 6.64
CA GLY A 134 -12.05 12.88 7.15
C GLY A 134 -12.66 11.49 6.95
N LEU A 135 -11.96 10.55 6.34
CA LEU A 135 -12.35 9.13 6.26
C LEU A 135 -12.03 8.41 7.58
N VAL A 136 -12.63 7.23 7.79
CA VAL A 136 -12.34 6.39 8.96
C VAL A 136 -10.87 5.96 8.91
N PRO A 137 -10.05 6.34 9.91
CA PRO A 137 -8.61 6.14 9.82
C PRO A 137 -8.15 4.73 10.26
N GLN A 138 -9.03 3.92 10.85
CA GLN A 138 -8.70 2.58 11.37
C GLN A 138 -9.89 1.63 11.29
N PRO A 139 -9.69 0.39 10.77
CA PRO A 139 -8.49 -0.04 10.03
C PRO A 139 -8.35 0.67 8.68
N PHE A 140 -7.18 0.57 8.06
CA PHE A 140 -6.97 1.04 6.69
C PHE A 140 -6.01 0.11 5.93
N THR A 141 -6.16 0.08 4.61
CA THR A 141 -5.27 -0.63 3.70
C THR A 141 -4.44 0.35 2.88
N PHE A 142 -3.10 0.25 2.98
CA PHE A 142 -2.20 0.95 2.07
C PHE A 142 -1.84 0.02 0.90
N TYR A 143 -2.28 0.37 -0.29
CA TYR A 143 -2.03 -0.41 -1.51
C TYR A 143 -0.77 0.06 -2.26
N GLY A 144 -0.45 1.36 -2.19
CA GLY A 144 0.58 1.97 -3.01
C GLY A 144 0.09 2.29 -4.43
N PHE A 145 0.90 2.04 -5.46
CA PHE A 145 0.54 2.32 -6.85
C PHE A 145 -0.29 1.20 -7.48
N LEU A 146 -1.44 1.56 -8.04
CA LEU A 146 -2.22 0.64 -8.86
C LEU A 146 -1.49 0.27 -10.17
N PRO A 147 -1.75 -0.92 -10.75
CA PRO A 147 -1.17 -1.33 -12.02
C PRO A 147 -1.35 -0.28 -13.12
N ARG A 148 -0.36 -0.19 -14.02
CA ARG A 148 -0.40 0.80 -15.13
C ARG A 148 -1.39 0.41 -16.20
N LYS A 149 -1.54 -0.89 -16.47
CA LYS A 149 -2.42 -1.40 -17.51
C LYS A 149 -3.87 -1.39 -17.03
N ASN A 150 -4.75 -0.84 -17.86
CA ASN A 150 -6.15 -0.55 -17.47
C ASN A 150 -6.92 -1.81 -17.00
N SER A 151 -6.75 -2.95 -17.68
CA SER A 151 -7.39 -4.21 -17.28
C SER A 151 -6.91 -4.71 -15.92
N GLU A 152 -5.61 -4.67 -15.68
CA GLU A 152 -4.99 -5.09 -14.43
C GLU A 152 -5.37 -4.15 -13.27
N GLN A 153 -5.51 -2.84 -13.56
CA GLN A 153 -5.99 -1.87 -12.57
C GLN A 153 -7.45 -2.13 -12.18
N GLN A 154 -8.32 -2.42 -13.16
CA GLN A 154 -9.72 -2.78 -12.87
C GLN A 154 -9.83 -4.09 -12.09
N GLU A 155 -9.02 -5.08 -12.41
CA GLU A 155 -8.94 -6.34 -11.67
C GLU A 155 -8.48 -6.10 -10.22
N ALA A 156 -7.42 -5.32 -10.01
CA ALA A 156 -6.93 -4.95 -8.68
C ALA A 156 -8.03 -4.24 -7.86
N LEU A 157 -8.74 -3.28 -8.45
CA LEU A 157 -9.86 -2.61 -7.79
C LEU A 157 -11.02 -3.57 -7.50
N THR A 158 -11.31 -4.51 -8.41
CA THR A 158 -12.36 -5.51 -8.18
C THR A 158 -12.04 -6.41 -6.99
N ASN A 159 -10.78 -6.80 -6.82
CA ASN A 159 -10.33 -7.57 -5.66
C ASN A 159 -10.44 -6.78 -4.33
N LEU A 160 -10.44 -5.45 -4.41
CA LEU A 160 -10.59 -4.55 -3.26
C LEU A 160 -12.05 -4.15 -2.98
N LEU A 161 -13.01 -4.54 -3.84
CA LEU A 161 -14.40 -4.08 -3.75
C LEU A 161 -15.08 -4.41 -2.42
N SER A 162 -14.74 -5.56 -1.82
CA SER A 162 -15.30 -6.02 -0.54
C SER A 162 -14.62 -5.44 0.70
N HIS A 163 -13.53 -4.71 0.55
CA HIS A 163 -12.83 -4.11 1.69
C HIS A 163 -13.71 -3.07 2.39
N GLN A 164 -13.85 -3.18 3.71
CA GLN A 164 -14.65 -2.29 4.54
C GLN A 164 -13.85 -1.12 5.09
N GLU A 165 -12.53 -1.23 5.09
CA GLU A 165 -11.60 -0.22 5.57
C GLU A 165 -11.27 0.84 4.51
N THR A 166 -10.82 2.00 4.96
CA THR A 166 -10.27 3.04 4.09
C THR A 166 -9.05 2.52 3.33
N MET A 167 -9.02 2.76 2.03
CA MET A 167 -7.93 2.34 1.15
C MET A 167 -7.15 3.54 0.64
N LEU A 168 -5.81 3.43 0.67
CA LEU A 168 -4.88 4.48 0.27
C LEU A 168 -4.07 4.03 -0.94
N PHE A 169 -3.99 4.91 -1.94
CA PHE A 169 -3.22 4.71 -3.16
C PHE A 169 -2.31 5.90 -3.42
N TYR A 170 -1.16 5.67 -4.03
CA TYR A 170 -0.37 6.71 -4.66
C TYR A 170 -0.73 6.81 -6.14
N GLU A 171 -0.82 8.03 -6.67
CA GLU A 171 -1.13 8.19 -8.08
C GLU A 171 -0.41 9.40 -8.70
N ALA A 172 0.05 9.18 -9.93
CA ALA A 172 0.69 10.22 -10.73
C ALA A 172 -0.36 11.11 -11.43
N PRO A 173 -0.09 12.41 -11.63
CA PRO A 173 -1.06 13.35 -12.17
C PRO A 173 -1.61 12.94 -13.56
N HIS A 174 -0.75 12.43 -14.43
CA HIS A 174 -1.14 12.02 -15.79
C HIS A 174 -2.01 10.75 -15.83
N ARG A 175 -2.11 9.99 -14.71
CA ARG A 175 -2.93 8.78 -14.58
C ARG A 175 -4.23 9.04 -13.82
N LEU A 176 -4.27 10.08 -12.98
CA LEU A 176 -5.32 10.32 -11.97
C LEU A 176 -6.73 10.26 -12.56
N ALA A 177 -7.00 10.98 -13.65
CA ALA A 177 -8.33 11.00 -14.27
C ALA A 177 -8.79 9.60 -14.70
N LYS A 178 -7.87 8.79 -15.25
CA LYS A 178 -8.17 7.43 -15.68
C LYS A 178 -8.41 6.50 -14.48
N THR A 179 -7.61 6.63 -13.43
CA THR A 179 -7.77 5.86 -12.19
C THR A 179 -9.10 6.15 -11.52
N LEU A 180 -9.50 7.43 -11.44
CA LEU A 180 -10.80 7.82 -10.89
C LEU A 180 -11.97 7.28 -11.72
N GLN A 181 -11.88 7.25 -13.05
CA GLN A 181 -12.89 6.60 -13.89
C GLN A 181 -13.04 5.12 -13.59
N ASN A 182 -11.91 4.42 -13.33
CA ASN A 182 -11.94 3.01 -12.95
C ASN A 182 -12.55 2.83 -11.54
N ILE A 183 -12.29 3.73 -10.60
CA ILE A 183 -12.92 3.74 -9.27
C ILE A 183 -14.43 3.92 -9.40
N VAL A 184 -14.90 4.90 -10.18
CA VAL A 184 -16.34 5.09 -10.46
C VAL A 184 -16.97 3.81 -11.03
N LYS A 185 -16.28 3.17 -11.98
CA LYS A 185 -16.77 1.96 -12.64
C LYS A 185 -16.87 0.76 -11.69
N VAL A 186 -15.90 0.59 -10.79
CA VAL A 186 -15.76 -0.60 -9.96
C VAL A 186 -16.39 -0.41 -8.58
N PHE A 187 -16.12 0.72 -7.91
CA PHE A 187 -16.62 1.00 -6.56
C PHE A 187 -17.96 1.73 -6.54
N GLY A 188 -18.42 2.21 -7.70
CA GLY A 188 -19.64 2.99 -7.84
C GLY A 188 -19.40 4.51 -7.74
N PRO A 189 -20.37 5.31 -8.29
CA PRO A 189 -20.25 6.77 -8.37
C PRO A 189 -20.30 7.44 -6.99
N ASP A 190 -20.98 6.86 -6.02
CA ASP A 190 -21.28 7.45 -4.71
C ASP A 190 -20.19 7.17 -3.66
N ARG A 191 -19.18 6.33 -3.98
CA ARG A 191 -18.05 6.02 -3.09
C ARG A 191 -17.34 7.31 -2.68
N GLN A 192 -17.15 7.52 -1.38
CA GLN A 192 -16.41 8.69 -0.89
C GLN A 192 -14.94 8.57 -1.26
N VAL A 193 -14.42 9.62 -1.87
CA VAL A 193 -13.04 9.74 -2.35
C VAL A 193 -12.43 11.03 -1.83
N VAL A 194 -11.18 10.95 -1.42
CA VAL A 194 -10.37 12.11 -1.04
C VAL A 194 -9.06 12.07 -1.80
N LEU A 195 -8.69 13.18 -2.41
CA LEU A 195 -7.35 13.41 -2.94
C LEU A 195 -6.61 14.36 -2.01
N ALA A 196 -5.39 13.99 -1.61
CA ALA A 196 -4.43 14.90 -1.03
C ALA A 196 -3.35 15.18 -2.09
N ARG A 197 -3.26 16.43 -2.52
CA ARG A 197 -2.36 16.90 -3.57
C ARG A 197 -1.23 17.68 -2.95
N GLU A 198 0.00 17.47 -3.42
CA GLU A 198 1.18 18.28 -3.06
C GLU A 198 1.35 18.46 -1.54
N LEU A 199 1.15 17.35 -0.78
CA LEU A 199 1.26 17.35 0.68
C LEU A 199 2.55 18.01 1.17
N THR A 200 2.44 18.82 2.21
CA THR A 200 3.49 19.60 2.86
C THR A 200 4.08 20.74 2.01
N LYS A 201 3.75 20.79 0.71
CA LYS A 201 4.25 21.81 -0.23
C LYS A 201 3.37 23.06 -0.24
N ARG A 202 3.84 24.13 -0.88
CA ARG A 202 3.13 25.40 -0.97
C ARG A 202 1.70 25.30 -1.55
N TYR A 203 1.47 24.32 -2.41
CA TYR A 203 0.18 24.10 -3.09
C TYR A 203 -0.56 22.89 -2.57
N GLU A 204 -0.37 22.58 -1.28
CA GLU A 204 -1.13 21.52 -0.60
C GLU A 204 -2.63 21.78 -0.72
N GLU A 205 -3.36 20.76 -1.17
CA GLU A 205 -4.78 20.84 -1.41
C GLU A 205 -5.46 19.50 -1.11
N PHE A 206 -6.64 19.55 -0.52
CA PHE A 206 -7.50 18.39 -0.33
C PHE A 206 -8.79 18.54 -1.12
N ILE A 207 -9.07 17.59 -2.02
CA ILE A 207 -10.32 17.49 -2.78
C ILE A 207 -11.12 16.33 -2.21
N ARG A 208 -12.35 16.59 -1.74
CA ARG A 208 -13.23 15.63 -1.10
C ARG A 208 -14.58 15.60 -1.79
N GLY A 209 -15.11 14.40 -2.06
CA GLY A 209 -16.41 14.23 -2.68
C GLY A 209 -16.70 12.76 -3.00
N THR A 210 -17.74 12.53 -3.74
CA THR A 210 -18.04 11.23 -4.34
C THR A 210 -17.05 10.90 -5.47
N ALA A 211 -16.90 9.62 -5.79
CA ALA A 211 -16.05 9.19 -6.90
C ALA A 211 -16.42 9.88 -8.22
N ALA A 212 -17.72 10.09 -8.46
CA ALA A 212 -18.19 10.81 -9.64
C ALA A 212 -17.76 12.27 -9.66
N GLU A 213 -17.94 13.02 -8.56
CA GLU A 213 -17.58 14.43 -8.44
C GLU A 213 -16.07 14.63 -8.59
N VAL A 214 -15.27 13.80 -7.91
CA VAL A 214 -13.79 13.89 -7.96
C VAL A 214 -13.27 13.47 -9.35
N ALA A 215 -13.93 12.53 -10.03
CA ALA A 215 -13.57 12.14 -11.40
C ALA A 215 -13.89 13.27 -12.40
N GLU A 216 -15.00 13.97 -12.23
CA GLU A 216 -15.35 15.15 -13.05
C GLU A 216 -14.37 16.30 -12.83
N TRP A 217 -14.01 16.55 -11.56
CA TRP A 217 -12.98 17.54 -11.21
C TRP A 217 -11.66 17.24 -11.94
N ALA A 218 -11.19 15.99 -11.93
CA ALA A 218 -9.92 15.60 -12.55
C ALA A 218 -9.94 15.66 -14.09
N GLN A 219 -11.12 15.72 -14.73
CA GLN A 219 -11.26 15.90 -16.17
C GLN A 219 -11.30 17.38 -16.58
N THR A 220 -11.79 18.24 -15.70
CA THR A 220 -12.02 19.66 -15.98
C THR A 220 -10.86 20.57 -15.56
N GLN A 221 -10.00 20.08 -14.66
CA GLN A 221 -8.87 20.84 -14.14
C GLN A 221 -7.54 20.39 -14.77
N GLU A 222 -6.57 21.30 -14.79
CA GLU A 222 -5.19 20.92 -15.12
C GLU A 222 -4.55 20.21 -13.92
N VAL A 223 -4.49 18.88 -13.98
CA VAL A 223 -3.96 18.04 -12.89
C VAL A 223 -2.45 18.04 -12.92
N ARG A 224 -1.83 18.60 -11.88
CA ARG A 224 -0.37 18.64 -11.68
C ARG A 224 -0.01 18.25 -10.24
N GLY A 225 1.23 17.82 -10.05
CA GLY A 225 1.77 17.47 -8.75
C GLY A 225 1.54 15.99 -8.37
N GLU A 226 1.82 15.64 -7.14
CA GLU A 226 1.73 14.29 -6.61
C GLU A 226 0.47 14.11 -5.79
N PHE A 227 -0.12 12.92 -5.85
CA PHE A 227 -1.40 12.64 -5.20
C PHE A 227 -1.33 11.42 -4.29
N VAL A 228 -1.93 11.56 -3.11
CA VAL A 228 -2.45 10.44 -2.34
C VAL A 228 -3.95 10.38 -2.59
N LEU A 229 -4.41 9.29 -3.17
CA LEU A 229 -5.81 9.01 -3.42
C LEU A 229 -6.32 8.08 -2.31
N MET A 230 -7.42 8.43 -1.69
CA MET A 230 -8.05 7.65 -0.63
C MET A 230 -9.50 7.38 -0.97
N THR A 231 -9.97 6.17 -0.67
CA THR A 231 -11.38 5.82 -0.82
C THR A 231 -11.92 5.30 0.50
N ALA A 232 -13.15 5.64 0.83
CA ALA A 232 -13.84 4.94 1.91
C ALA A 232 -13.97 3.45 1.59
N GLY A 233 -14.06 2.63 2.61
CA GLY A 233 -14.39 1.22 2.47
C GLY A 233 -15.81 0.97 1.96
N ASN A 234 -16.15 -0.26 1.71
CA ASN A 234 -17.51 -0.65 1.37
C ASN A 234 -18.39 -0.60 2.63
N SER A 235 -19.38 0.28 2.63
CA SER A 235 -20.37 0.38 3.73
C SER A 235 -21.56 -0.55 3.57
N GLU A 236 -21.73 -1.14 2.38
CA GLU A 236 -22.73 -2.19 2.21
C GLU A 236 -22.27 -3.38 3.04
N ALA A 237 -23.14 -3.86 3.92
CA ALA A 237 -22.87 -5.08 4.66
C ALA A 237 -22.51 -6.16 3.63
N VAL A 238 -21.25 -6.59 3.62
CA VAL A 238 -20.94 -7.90 3.04
C VAL A 238 -21.80 -8.83 3.88
N GLU A 239 -22.84 -9.40 3.28
CA GLU A 239 -23.50 -10.56 3.90
C GLU A 239 -22.36 -11.50 4.25
N ASP A 240 -22.08 -11.59 5.53
CA ASP A 240 -21.00 -12.41 6.05
C ASP A 240 -21.26 -13.83 5.55
N LYS A 241 -20.45 -14.29 4.60
CA LYS A 241 -20.48 -15.71 4.21
C LYS A 241 -20.17 -16.62 5.42
N ALA A 242 -19.81 -16.03 6.56
CA ALA A 242 -19.61 -16.74 7.82
C ALA A 242 -20.92 -17.19 8.49
N ASP A 243 -22.08 -16.61 8.11
CA ASP A 243 -23.40 -16.99 8.62
C ASP A 243 -24.33 -17.55 7.51
N ASP A 244 -23.80 -18.06 6.41
CA ASP A 244 -24.60 -18.86 5.49
C ASP A 244 -24.87 -20.22 6.16
N PRO A 245 -26.08 -20.45 6.69
CA PRO A 245 -26.44 -21.71 7.33
C PRO A 245 -26.34 -22.91 6.40
N LEU A 246 -26.13 -22.65 5.12
CA LEU A 246 -25.92 -23.66 4.10
C LEU A 246 -24.45 -23.95 3.80
N ALA A 247 -23.52 -23.14 4.33
CA ALA A 247 -22.07 -23.24 3.99
C ALA A 247 -21.47 -24.60 4.41
N GLU A 248 -21.89 -25.14 5.55
CA GLU A 248 -21.40 -26.42 6.09
C GLU A 248 -22.12 -27.64 5.51
N LEU A 249 -23.26 -27.45 4.81
CA LEU A 249 -24.04 -28.52 4.24
C LEU A 249 -23.45 -28.99 2.89
N THR A 250 -23.63 -30.23 2.54
CA THR A 250 -23.37 -30.71 1.18
C THR A 250 -24.28 -30.00 0.17
N ALA A 251 -23.97 -30.05 -1.13
CA ALA A 251 -24.82 -29.42 -2.16
C ALA A 251 -26.25 -29.94 -2.14
N LEU A 252 -26.45 -31.22 -1.88
CA LEU A 252 -27.79 -31.85 -1.81
C LEU A 252 -28.54 -31.41 -0.54
N GLU A 253 -27.89 -31.42 0.60
CA GLU A 253 -28.46 -30.94 1.88
C GLU A 253 -28.82 -29.45 1.81
N ALA A 254 -27.99 -28.63 1.16
CA ALA A 254 -28.28 -27.21 0.97
C ALA A 254 -29.48 -26.98 0.06
N VAL A 255 -29.65 -27.79 -1.01
CA VAL A 255 -30.85 -27.75 -1.84
C VAL A 255 -32.08 -28.19 -1.03
N GLN A 256 -31.98 -29.26 -0.23
CA GLN A 256 -33.07 -29.73 0.64
C GLN A 256 -33.51 -28.66 1.64
N ALA A 257 -32.54 -28.01 2.33
CA ALA A 257 -32.84 -26.95 3.29
C ALA A 257 -33.60 -25.77 2.66
N LEU A 258 -33.23 -25.37 1.43
CA LEU A 258 -33.99 -24.34 0.70
C LEU A 258 -35.38 -24.77 0.30
N VAL A 259 -35.53 -26.03 -0.06
CA VAL A 259 -36.88 -26.62 -0.42
C VAL A 259 -37.74 -26.69 0.82
N ASP A 260 -37.21 -27.12 1.96
CA ASP A 260 -37.94 -27.18 3.24
C ASP A 260 -38.32 -25.76 3.71
N GLY A 261 -37.52 -24.75 3.36
CA GLY A 261 -37.83 -23.32 3.56
C GLY A 261 -38.89 -22.77 2.56
N GLY A 262 -39.48 -23.60 1.72
CA GLY A 262 -40.56 -23.22 0.81
C GLY A 262 -40.11 -22.80 -0.61
N MET A 263 -38.84 -22.93 -0.94
CA MET A 263 -38.36 -22.65 -2.30
C MET A 263 -38.67 -23.80 -3.27
N LYS A 264 -39.04 -23.45 -4.51
CA LYS A 264 -39.24 -24.49 -5.54
C LYS A 264 -37.90 -25.19 -5.85
N THR A 265 -37.92 -26.53 -5.96
CA THR A 265 -36.72 -27.35 -6.21
C THR A 265 -35.84 -26.83 -7.36
N THR A 266 -36.44 -26.43 -8.48
CA THR A 266 -35.72 -25.91 -9.65
C THR A 266 -35.02 -24.59 -9.37
N ALA A 267 -35.55 -23.76 -8.45
CA ALA A 267 -34.96 -22.50 -8.01
C ALA A 267 -33.82 -22.74 -7.00
N ALA A 268 -34.04 -23.64 -6.03
CA ALA A 268 -33.05 -24.05 -5.06
C ALA A 268 -31.80 -24.65 -5.73
N VAL A 269 -31.99 -25.60 -6.65
CA VAL A 269 -30.87 -26.18 -7.44
C VAL A 269 -30.14 -25.12 -8.25
N LYS A 270 -30.84 -24.18 -8.90
CA LYS A 270 -30.21 -23.09 -9.63
C LYS A 270 -29.35 -22.19 -8.72
N GLN A 271 -29.85 -21.89 -7.54
CA GLN A 271 -29.16 -21.05 -6.56
C GLN A 271 -27.89 -21.74 -6.05
N ILE A 272 -27.99 -23.00 -5.61
CA ILE A 272 -26.83 -23.75 -5.07
C ILE A 272 -25.80 -24.05 -6.16
N ALA A 273 -26.25 -24.45 -7.37
CA ALA A 273 -25.34 -24.70 -8.48
C ALA A 273 -24.51 -23.42 -8.83
N LYS A 274 -25.17 -22.26 -8.87
CA LYS A 274 -24.50 -20.99 -9.11
C LYS A 274 -23.52 -20.59 -7.97
N ALA A 275 -23.94 -20.75 -6.70
CA ALA A 275 -23.15 -20.37 -5.54
C ALA A 275 -21.90 -21.24 -5.36
N ARG A 276 -21.96 -22.52 -5.82
CA ARG A 276 -20.85 -23.49 -5.65
C ARG A 276 -20.16 -23.88 -6.97
N GLU A 277 -20.45 -23.16 -8.05
CA GLU A 277 -19.88 -23.39 -9.39
C GLU A 277 -20.07 -24.84 -9.89
N LEU A 278 -21.24 -25.44 -9.58
CA LEU A 278 -21.58 -26.81 -9.96
C LEU A 278 -22.45 -26.85 -11.24
N ASP A 279 -22.37 -27.96 -11.97
CA ASP A 279 -23.29 -28.20 -13.10
C ASP A 279 -24.72 -28.34 -12.60
N ARG A 280 -25.60 -27.45 -13.07
CA ARG A 280 -27.00 -27.37 -12.65
C ARG A 280 -27.77 -28.63 -12.98
N GLN A 281 -27.51 -29.21 -14.15
CA GLN A 281 -28.27 -30.36 -14.65
C GLN A 281 -27.89 -31.63 -13.89
N ARG A 282 -26.62 -31.76 -13.58
CA ARG A 282 -26.09 -32.84 -12.77
C ARG A 282 -26.61 -32.75 -11.33
N LEU A 283 -26.55 -31.59 -10.69
CA LEU A 283 -27.05 -31.39 -9.33
C LEU A 283 -28.56 -31.66 -9.23
N TYR A 284 -29.33 -31.27 -10.26
CA TYR A 284 -30.77 -31.54 -10.31
C TYR A 284 -31.07 -33.05 -10.41
N THR A 285 -30.29 -33.77 -11.20
CA THR A 285 -30.44 -35.24 -11.37
C THR A 285 -30.04 -35.96 -10.08
N GLU A 286 -28.92 -35.57 -9.46
CA GLU A 286 -28.47 -36.14 -8.19
C GLU A 286 -29.52 -35.94 -7.08
N TYR A 287 -30.10 -34.74 -6.97
CA TYR A 287 -31.11 -34.41 -5.96
C TYR A 287 -32.41 -35.20 -6.13
N ASN A 288 -32.85 -35.42 -7.37
CA ASN A 288 -34.10 -36.19 -7.60
C ASN A 288 -33.90 -37.71 -7.49
N ASN A 289 -32.68 -38.21 -7.46
CA ASN A 289 -32.35 -39.63 -7.33
C ASN A 289 -31.89 -40.00 -5.89
N ALA A 290 -31.77 -39.03 -5.02
CA ALA A 290 -31.41 -39.20 -3.61
C ALA A 290 -32.68 -39.32 -2.73
#